data_266821f09799f1d832025a06efcb007e
#
_entry.id   266821f09799f1d832025a06efcb007e
#
_cell.length_a   1.000
_cell.length_b   1.000
_cell.length_c   1.000
_cell.angle_alpha   90.00
_cell.angle_beta   90.00
_cell.angle_gamma   90.00
#
_symmetry.space_group_name_H-M   'P 1'
#
loop_
_entity.id
_entity.type
_entity.pdbx_description
1 polymer ?
#
loop_
_entity_poly.entity_id
_entity_poly.type
_entity_poly.pdbx_seq_one_letter_code
_entity_poly.pdbx_strand_id
1 'polypeptide(L)'
;MSEEKVIDIIGLKKSFGENEVLKNINFSINRGDVTCIIGSSGSGKSTLLRCINLLEEPTGGKILYNGQNILETKNIPAYRAKVEMVFQSFNLFDNMTVLKNCMVGQQKVLKADKEKAKKEAMYYLEKVGMAPYINAKPRQLSGGQKQRVAIARVLAMKPDVILFDEPTSALDPQMVGEVLEVIKSIAELGLTMIIVTHEMAFARDVSNHVVFMHDGVICEEGTPQEIFTAPKCPETKAFLTRFMNN
;
A
#
# COMPACT_ATOMS: atom_id res chain seq x y z
N MET A 1 16.67 9.23 18.23
CA MET A 1 15.24 9.15 18.54
C MET A 1 14.89 7.68 18.44
N SER A 2 14.19 7.07 19.40
CA SER A 2 13.74 5.68 19.26
C SER A 2 12.77 5.62 18.08
N GLU A 3 13.09 4.78 17.09
CA GLU A 3 12.22 4.53 15.94
C GLU A 3 10.89 3.96 16.46
N GLU A 4 9.82 4.73 16.28
CA GLU A 4 8.49 4.34 16.77
C GLU A 4 7.88 3.35 15.77
N LYS A 5 7.90 2.06 16.12
CA LYS A 5 7.25 1.02 15.29
C LYS A 5 5.75 1.26 15.21
N VAL A 6 5.23 1.42 14.01
CA VAL A 6 3.79 1.53 13.76
C VAL A 6 3.17 0.19 13.39
N ILE A 7 3.87 -0.65 12.63
CA ILE A 7 3.50 -2.05 12.35
C ILE A 7 4.66 -2.95 12.78
N ASP A 8 4.36 -4.03 13.51
CA ASP A 8 5.34 -5.06 13.87
C ASP A 8 4.75 -6.45 13.59
N ILE A 9 5.40 -7.19 12.72
CA ILE A 9 4.95 -8.51 12.24
C ILE A 9 5.85 -9.58 12.84
N ILE A 10 5.26 -10.53 13.55
CA ILE A 10 5.98 -11.54 14.32
C ILE A 10 5.49 -12.94 13.95
N GLY A 11 6.35 -13.69 13.27
CA GLY A 11 6.09 -15.09 12.93
C GLY A 11 4.84 -15.30 12.07
N LEU A 12 4.48 -14.33 11.23
CA LEU A 12 3.24 -14.36 10.47
C LEU A 12 3.21 -15.53 9.49
N LYS A 13 2.10 -16.28 9.52
CA LYS A 13 1.83 -17.40 8.61
C LYS A 13 0.47 -17.23 7.96
N LYS A 14 0.36 -17.63 6.69
CA LYS A 14 -0.91 -17.73 5.97
C LYS A 14 -0.92 -18.93 5.05
N SER A 15 -1.91 -19.79 5.23
CA SER A 15 -2.20 -20.92 4.34
C SER A 15 -3.59 -20.78 3.74
N PHE A 16 -3.76 -21.27 2.52
CA PHE A 16 -5.03 -21.48 1.84
C PHE A 16 -5.16 -23.00 1.57
N GLY A 17 -5.94 -23.67 2.40
CA GLY A 17 -5.94 -25.13 2.44
C GLY A 17 -4.55 -25.66 2.82
N GLU A 18 -3.99 -26.55 1.98
CA GLU A 18 -2.64 -27.11 2.19
C GLU A 18 -1.51 -26.22 1.67
N ASN A 19 -1.83 -25.16 0.92
CA ASN A 19 -0.81 -24.27 0.35
C ASN A 19 -0.41 -23.17 1.34
N GLU A 20 0.82 -23.29 1.90
CA GLU A 20 1.39 -22.27 2.79
C GLU A 20 2.01 -21.14 1.96
N VAL A 21 1.35 -19.98 1.93
CA VAL A 21 1.75 -18.81 1.13
C VAL A 21 2.68 -17.88 1.90
N LEU A 22 2.47 -17.70 3.21
CA LEU A 22 3.39 -16.94 4.08
C LEU A 22 3.96 -17.89 5.14
N LYS A 23 5.30 -17.92 5.23
CA LYS A 23 6.07 -18.87 6.04
C LYS A 23 6.92 -18.12 7.06
N ASN A 24 6.37 -17.83 8.27
CA ASN A 24 7.14 -17.19 9.35
C ASN A 24 7.72 -15.82 9.00
N ILE A 25 6.89 -14.91 8.49
CA ILE A 25 7.29 -13.53 8.18
C ILE A 25 7.52 -12.73 9.45
N ASN A 26 8.66 -12.06 9.52
CA ASN A 26 9.03 -11.15 10.61
C ASN A 26 9.60 -9.88 10.01
N PHE A 27 8.98 -8.72 10.23
CA PHE A 27 9.58 -7.42 9.94
C PHE A 27 8.79 -6.29 10.61
N SER A 28 9.40 -5.12 10.70
CA SER A 28 8.81 -3.95 11.38
C SER A 28 8.87 -2.73 10.48
N ILE A 29 7.90 -1.83 10.67
CA ILE A 29 7.79 -0.57 9.92
C ILE A 29 7.68 0.56 10.95
N ASN A 30 8.56 1.54 10.83
CA ASN A 30 8.55 2.71 11.72
C ASN A 30 7.67 3.81 11.13
N ARG A 31 7.25 4.72 11.98
CA ARG A 31 6.46 5.88 11.55
C ARG A 31 7.27 6.76 10.59
N GLY A 32 6.68 7.06 9.43
CA GLY A 32 7.30 7.84 8.36
C GLY A 32 8.15 7.02 7.38
N ASP A 33 8.30 5.70 7.60
CA ASP A 33 9.00 4.84 6.63
C ASP A 33 8.20 4.66 5.34
N VAL A 34 8.92 4.62 4.24
CA VAL A 34 8.44 4.17 2.93
C VAL A 34 9.11 2.83 2.63
N THR A 35 8.39 1.75 2.89
CA THR A 35 8.88 0.39 2.67
C THR A 35 8.40 -0.14 1.33
N CYS A 36 9.31 -0.50 0.43
CA CYS A 36 8.97 -1.21 -0.80
C CYS A 36 9.16 -2.72 -0.65
N ILE A 37 8.13 -3.51 -0.97
CA ILE A 37 8.19 -4.97 -1.00
C ILE A 37 8.30 -5.40 -2.45
N ILE A 38 9.42 -6.02 -2.81
CA ILE A 38 9.72 -6.53 -4.14
C ILE A 38 9.87 -8.05 -4.12
N GLY A 39 9.82 -8.69 -5.29
CA GLY A 39 9.97 -10.14 -5.42
C GLY A 39 9.14 -10.73 -6.55
N SER A 40 9.35 -12.01 -6.84
CA SER A 40 8.66 -12.72 -7.94
C SER A 40 7.13 -12.77 -7.74
N SER A 41 6.40 -12.94 -8.84
CA SER A 41 4.96 -13.21 -8.78
C SER A 41 4.71 -14.48 -7.97
N GLY A 42 3.67 -14.47 -7.14
CA GLY A 42 3.34 -15.60 -6.26
C GLY A 42 4.17 -15.70 -4.98
N SER A 43 5.12 -14.81 -4.71
CA SER A 43 5.93 -14.85 -3.47
C SER A 43 5.20 -14.45 -2.18
N GLY A 44 3.90 -14.10 -2.26
CA GLY A 44 3.08 -13.79 -1.08
C GLY A 44 2.91 -12.30 -0.75
N LYS A 45 3.48 -11.37 -1.55
CA LYS A 45 3.45 -9.91 -1.27
C LYS A 45 2.06 -9.34 -1.03
N SER A 46 1.14 -9.56 -1.98
CA SER A 46 -0.26 -9.08 -1.85
C SER A 46 -0.98 -9.77 -0.69
N THR A 47 -0.69 -11.04 -0.42
CA THR A 47 -1.23 -11.77 0.73
C THR A 47 -0.77 -11.15 2.04
N LEU A 48 0.51 -10.74 2.13
CA LEU A 48 1.06 -10.04 3.27
C LEU A 48 0.32 -8.72 3.53
N LEU A 49 0.16 -7.87 2.49
CA LEU A 49 -0.60 -6.62 2.63
C LEU A 49 -2.05 -6.86 3.07
N ARG A 50 -2.69 -7.89 2.52
CA ARG A 50 -4.08 -8.24 2.89
C ARG A 50 -4.19 -8.76 4.32
N CYS A 51 -3.17 -9.46 4.83
CA CYS A 51 -3.11 -9.82 6.25
C CYS A 51 -2.92 -8.59 7.13
N ILE A 52 -2.05 -7.65 6.75
CA ILE A 52 -1.86 -6.38 7.50
C ILE A 52 -3.18 -5.59 7.54
N ASN A 53 -3.96 -5.56 6.47
CA ASN A 53 -5.26 -4.86 6.44
C ASN A 53 -6.43 -5.69 6.99
N LEU A 54 -6.21 -6.94 7.46
CA LEU A 54 -7.24 -7.90 7.89
C LEU A 54 -8.26 -8.24 6.79
N LEU A 55 -7.92 -8.10 5.51
CA LEU A 55 -8.71 -8.65 4.39
C LEU A 55 -8.53 -10.16 4.29
N GLU A 56 -7.38 -10.67 4.73
CA GLU A 56 -7.08 -12.07 4.94
C GLU A 56 -6.71 -12.29 6.40
N GLU A 57 -7.32 -13.29 7.03
CA GLU A 57 -6.96 -13.66 8.40
C GLU A 57 -5.72 -14.55 8.40
N PRO A 58 -4.64 -14.19 9.13
CA PRO A 58 -3.47 -15.04 9.28
C PRO A 58 -3.81 -16.41 9.88
N THR A 59 -3.07 -17.44 9.48
CA THR A 59 -3.20 -18.79 10.09
C THR A 59 -2.28 -18.96 11.30
N GLY A 60 -1.36 -18.01 11.53
CA GLY A 60 -0.47 -18.01 12.70
C GLY A 60 0.35 -16.74 12.78
N GLY A 61 1.00 -16.54 13.91
CA GLY A 61 1.78 -15.34 14.19
C GLY A 61 0.94 -14.18 14.74
N LYS A 62 1.54 -12.98 14.75
CA LYS A 62 0.91 -11.76 15.26
C LYS A 62 1.23 -10.58 14.34
N ILE A 63 0.32 -9.63 14.26
CA ILE A 63 0.55 -8.31 13.66
C ILE A 63 0.16 -7.29 14.72
N LEU A 64 1.12 -6.46 15.11
CA LEU A 64 0.90 -5.39 16.07
C LEU A 64 0.79 -4.05 15.33
N TYR A 65 -0.23 -3.28 15.65
CA TYR A 65 -0.38 -1.89 15.24
C TYR A 65 -0.28 -1.01 16.47
N ASN A 66 0.72 -0.13 16.52
CA ASN A 66 1.06 0.66 17.70
C ASN A 66 1.15 -0.21 18.98
N GLY A 67 1.77 -1.39 18.89
CA GLY A 67 1.94 -2.35 19.97
C GLY A 67 0.72 -3.19 20.31
N GLN A 68 -0.43 -2.99 19.69
CA GLN A 68 -1.65 -3.75 19.93
C GLN A 68 -1.89 -4.80 18.85
N ASN A 69 -2.19 -6.04 19.24
CA ASN A 69 -2.47 -7.12 18.30
C ASN A 69 -3.78 -6.87 17.54
N ILE A 70 -3.67 -6.69 16.22
CA ILE A 70 -4.83 -6.37 15.37
C ILE A 70 -5.84 -7.51 15.27
N LEU A 71 -5.42 -8.77 15.49
CA LEU A 71 -6.30 -9.93 15.46
C LEU A 71 -7.30 -9.94 16.63
N GLU A 72 -7.03 -9.16 17.68
CA GLU A 72 -7.90 -8.99 18.85
C GLU A 72 -8.83 -7.77 18.75
N THR A 73 -8.72 -7.01 17.63
CA THR A 73 -9.54 -5.79 17.47
C THR A 73 -11.02 -6.12 17.28
N LYS A 74 -11.87 -5.44 18.04
CA LYS A 74 -13.33 -5.53 17.93
C LYS A 74 -13.92 -4.60 16.88
N ASN A 75 -13.14 -3.62 16.41
CA ASN A 75 -13.61 -2.59 15.48
C ASN A 75 -12.73 -2.55 14.21
N ILE A 76 -12.88 -3.56 13.36
CA ILE A 76 -12.16 -3.68 12.09
C ILE A 76 -12.34 -2.44 11.19
N PRO A 77 -13.55 -1.83 11.06
CA PRO A 77 -13.68 -0.61 10.26
C PRO A 77 -12.84 0.56 10.77
N ALA A 78 -12.73 0.75 12.09
CA ALA A 78 -11.87 1.80 12.66
C ALA A 78 -10.39 1.50 12.45
N TYR A 79 -9.96 0.25 12.56
CA TYR A 79 -8.60 -0.17 12.23
C TYR A 79 -8.29 0.10 10.75
N ARG A 80 -9.14 -0.35 9.82
CA ARG A 80 -8.94 -0.14 8.39
C ARG A 80 -8.93 1.32 7.97
N ALA A 81 -9.62 2.21 8.72
CA ALA A 81 -9.53 3.64 8.50
C ALA A 81 -8.16 4.23 8.90
N LYS A 82 -7.38 3.52 9.71
CA LYS A 82 -6.02 3.88 10.13
C LYS A 82 -4.95 3.23 9.26
N VAL A 83 -5.22 2.03 8.75
CA VAL A 83 -4.34 1.27 7.86
C VAL A 83 -5.12 1.04 6.56
N GLU A 84 -5.09 2.05 5.70
CA GLU A 84 -5.85 2.09 4.44
C GLU A 84 -5.11 1.37 3.32
N MET A 85 -5.86 0.90 2.30
CA MET A 85 -5.30 0.15 1.18
C MET A 85 -5.72 0.72 -0.17
N VAL A 86 -4.74 0.94 -1.03
CA VAL A 86 -4.91 1.23 -2.46
C VAL A 86 -4.71 -0.08 -3.23
N PHE A 87 -5.73 -0.50 -3.95
CA PHE A 87 -5.76 -1.78 -4.66
C PHE A 87 -5.33 -1.65 -6.12
N GLN A 88 -4.83 -2.72 -6.69
CA GLN A 88 -4.54 -2.84 -8.11
C GLN A 88 -5.77 -2.55 -8.99
N SER A 89 -6.96 -2.98 -8.59
CA SER A 89 -8.22 -2.86 -9.35
C SER A 89 -9.02 -1.60 -9.02
N PHE A 90 -8.40 -0.56 -8.44
CA PHE A 90 -9.00 0.74 -8.05
C PHE A 90 -10.13 0.67 -7.01
N ASN A 91 -11.03 -0.29 -7.11
CA ASN A 91 -12.17 -0.55 -6.20
C ASN A 91 -13.03 0.71 -5.92
N LEU A 92 -13.27 1.53 -6.95
CA LEU A 92 -14.17 2.67 -6.85
C LEU A 92 -15.64 2.22 -6.88
N PHE A 93 -16.50 2.96 -6.19
CA PHE A 93 -17.94 2.76 -6.25
C PHE A 93 -18.50 3.33 -7.56
N ASP A 94 -18.86 2.46 -8.52
CA ASP A 94 -19.31 2.83 -9.87
C ASP A 94 -20.58 3.69 -9.91
N ASN A 95 -21.44 3.55 -8.91
CA ASN A 95 -22.68 4.32 -8.76
C ASN A 95 -22.47 5.72 -8.16
N MET A 96 -21.25 6.02 -7.66
CA MET A 96 -20.90 7.30 -7.05
C MET A 96 -20.02 8.15 -7.97
N THR A 97 -20.10 9.47 -7.82
CA THR A 97 -19.15 10.39 -8.46
C THR A 97 -17.78 10.31 -7.79
N VAL A 98 -16.73 10.86 -8.43
CA VAL A 98 -15.38 11.01 -7.87
C VAL A 98 -15.43 11.64 -6.48
N LEU A 99 -16.11 12.77 -6.33
CA LEU A 99 -16.23 13.44 -5.02
C LEU A 99 -16.89 12.53 -3.98
N LYS A 100 -18.01 11.87 -4.33
CA LYS A 100 -18.71 10.96 -3.41
C LYS A 100 -17.87 9.76 -3.01
N ASN A 101 -17.05 9.22 -3.91
CA ASN A 101 -16.08 8.16 -3.60
C ASN A 101 -15.12 8.58 -2.48
N CYS A 102 -14.61 9.82 -2.52
CA CYS A 102 -13.70 10.33 -1.50
C CYS A 102 -14.39 10.75 -0.19
N MET A 103 -15.71 10.99 -0.20
CA MET A 103 -16.45 11.41 0.99
C MET A 103 -17.05 10.26 1.78
N VAL A 104 -17.42 9.15 1.12
CA VAL A 104 -18.26 8.10 1.73
C VAL A 104 -17.61 7.45 2.95
N GLY A 105 -16.31 7.14 2.90
CA GLY A 105 -15.57 6.58 4.03
C GLY A 105 -15.56 7.50 5.24
N GLN A 106 -15.26 8.78 5.02
CA GLN A 106 -15.25 9.80 6.07
C GLN A 106 -16.61 9.91 6.78
N GLN A 107 -17.70 9.91 6.00
CA GLN A 107 -19.07 10.04 6.57
C GLN A 107 -19.52 8.75 7.27
N LYS A 108 -19.27 7.58 6.69
CA LYS A 108 -19.77 6.30 7.21
C LYS A 108 -18.94 5.75 8.36
N VAL A 109 -17.61 5.86 8.27
CA VAL A 109 -16.68 5.29 9.25
C VAL A 109 -16.27 6.34 10.28
N LEU A 110 -15.77 7.51 9.84
CA LEU A 110 -15.30 8.56 10.73
C LEU A 110 -16.40 9.46 11.28
N LYS A 111 -17.66 9.27 10.82
CA LYS A 111 -18.82 10.08 11.22
C LYS A 111 -18.64 11.58 10.97
N ALA A 112 -17.78 11.95 10.02
CA ALA A 112 -17.58 13.34 9.63
C ALA A 112 -18.87 13.95 9.04
N ASP A 113 -19.15 15.21 9.34
CA ASP A 113 -20.22 15.94 8.70
C ASP A 113 -19.92 16.14 7.20
N LYS A 114 -20.97 16.46 6.43
CA LYS A 114 -20.92 16.55 4.97
C LYS A 114 -19.94 17.61 4.48
N GLU A 115 -19.91 18.79 5.11
CA GLU A 115 -19.08 19.91 4.66
C GLU A 115 -17.60 19.64 4.96
N LYS A 116 -17.29 19.07 6.13
CA LYS A 116 -15.94 18.65 6.48
C LYS A 116 -15.44 17.56 5.52
N ALA A 117 -16.25 16.51 5.28
CA ALA A 117 -15.88 15.44 4.35
C ALA A 117 -15.68 15.96 2.93
N LYS A 118 -16.49 16.93 2.47
CA LYS A 118 -16.34 17.57 1.17
C LYS A 118 -15.04 18.37 1.07
N LYS A 119 -14.75 19.18 2.10
CA LYS A 119 -13.51 19.98 2.14
C LYS A 119 -12.25 19.12 2.04
N GLU A 120 -12.17 18.06 2.84
CA GLU A 120 -11.06 17.12 2.82
C GLU A 120 -10.96 16.38 1.47
N ALA A 121 -12.09 15.90 0.95
CA ALA A 121 -12.11 15.23 -0.35
C ALA A 121 -11.61 16.15 -1.47
N MET A 122 -12.07 17.40 -1.52
CA MET A 122 -11.64 18.38 -2.50
C MET A 122 -10.13 18.66 -2.40
N TYR A 123 -9.61 18.84 -1.19
CA TYR A 123 -8.19 19.07 -0.96
C TYR A 123 -7.31 17.95 -1.56
N TYR A 124 -7.67 16.68 -1.30
CA TYR A 124 -6.87 15.57 -1.84
C TYR A 124 -7.12 15.33 -3.33
N LEU A 125 -8.32 15.59 -3.84
CA LEU A 125 -8.59 15.53 -5.28
C LEU A 125 -7.80 16.60 -6.06
N GLU A 126 -7.59 17.77 -5.50
CA GLU A 126 -6.70 18.80 -6.05
C GLU A 126 -5.24 18.32 -6.05
N LYS A 127 -4.76 17.74 -4.95
CA LYS A 127 -3.39 17.22 -4.83
C LYS A 127 -3.06 16.15 -5.86
N VAL A 128 -4.02 15.31 -6.24
CA VAL A 128 -3.82 14.26 -7.26
C VAL A 128 -4.26 14.70 -8.68
N GLY A 129 -4.59 15.98 -8.89
CA GLY A 129 -4.98 16.52 -10.20
C GLY A 129 -6.37 16.07 -10.68
N MET A 130 -7.27 15.69 -9.77
CA MET A 130 -8.60 15.18 -10.10
C MET A 130 -9.75 16.15 -9.81
N ALA A 131 -9.46 17.37 -9.38
CA ALA A 131 -10.46 18.41 -9.11
C ALA A 131 -11.40 18.69 -10.32
N PRO A 132 -10.95 18.73 -11.59
CA PRO A 132 -11.84 18.94 -12.73
C PRO A 132 -12.88 17.82 -12.94
N TYR A 133 -12.66 16.64 -12.35
CA TYR A 133 -13.46 15.43 -12.58
C TYR A 133 -14.40 15.07 -11.42
N ILE A 134 -14.62 15.96 -10.45
CA ILE A 134 -15.39 15.68 -9.21
C ILE A 134 -16.81 15.15 -9.44
N ASN A 135 -17.45 15.55 -10.55
CA ASN A 135 -18.80 15.12 -10.92
C ASN A 135 -18.80 13.88 -11.84
N ALA A 136 -17.65 13.46 -12.35
CA ALA A 136 -17.55 12.28 -13.20
C ALA A 136 -17.79 10.99 -12.39
N LYS A 137 -18.26 9.94 -13.07
CA LYS A 137 -18.34 8.58 -12.53
C LYS A 137 -17.11 7.75 -12.97
N PRO A 138 -16.73 6.68 -12.25
CA PRO A 138 -15.55 5.86 -12.57
C PRO A 138 -15.49 5.39 -14.03
N ARG A 139 -16.63 5.04 -14.64
CA ARG A 139 -16.71 4.60 -16.06
C ARG A 139 -16.29 5.67 -17.07
N GLN A 140 -16.21 6.93 -16.69
CA GLN A 140 -15.83 8.07 -17.53
C GLN A 140 -14.34 8.42 -17.41
N LEU A 141 -13.59 7.67 -16.60
CA LEU A 141 -12.20 7.95 -16.26
C LEU A 141 -11.27 6.92 -16.90
N SER A 142 -10.07 7.35 -17.27
CA SER A 142 -8.97 6.43 -17.63
C SER A 142 -8.49 5.61 -16.42
N GLY A 143 -7.69 4.57 -16.65
CA GLY A 143 -7.09 3.76 -15.59
C GLY A 143 -6.28 4.59 -14.60
N GLY A 144 -5.37 5.43 -15.07
CA GLY A 144 -4.57 6.31 -14.23
C GLY A 144 -5.40 7.34 -13.46
N GLN A 145 -6.48 7.88 -14.05
CA GLN A 145 -7.41 8.75 -13.36
C GLN A 145 -8.15 8.01 -12.24
N LYS A 146 -8.62 6.78 -12.49
CA LYS A 146 -9.25 5.94 -11.44
C LYS A 146 -8.30 5.68 -10.29
N GLN A 147 -7.03 5.39 -10.57
CA GLN A 147 -6.04 5.14 -9.53
C GLN A 147 -5.76 6.40 -8.72
N ARG A 148 -5.62 7.56 -9.35
CA ARG A 148 -5.46 8.83 -8.62
C ARG A 148 -6.67 9.15 -7.73
N VAL A 149 -7.89 8.84 -8.17
CA VAL A 149 -9.10 8.96 -7.33
C VAL A 149 -9.06 7.96 -6.16
N ALA A 150 -8.61 6.72 -6.38
CA ALA A 150 -8.47 5.73 -5.31
C ALA A 150 -7.45 6.19 -4.26
N ILE A 151 -6.33 6.78 -4.69
CA ILE A 151 -5.34 7.38 -3.80
C ILE A 151 -5.95 8.56 -3.01
N ALA A 152 -6.66 9.49 -3.66
CA ALA A 152 -7.31 10.62 -2.99
C ALA A 152 -8.35 10.15 -1.96
N ARG A 153 -9.10 9.08 -2.26
CA ARG A 153 -10.07 8.47 -1.35
C ARG A 153 -9.40 7.97 -0.07
N VAL A 154 -8.26 7.30 -0.19
CA VAL A 154 -7.47 6.80 0.93
C VAL A 154 -6.91 7.96 1.76
N LEU A 155 -6.29 8.94 1.12
CA LEU A 155 -5.73 10.12 1.79
C LEU A 155 -6.79 10.93 2.57
N ALA A 156 -8.02 11.01 2.04
CA ALA A 156 -9.12 11.72 2.68
C ALA A 156 -9.56 11.09 4.02
N MET A 157 -9.20 9.84 4.28
CA MET A 157 -9.41 9.19 5.58
C MET A 157 -8.36 9.57 6.62
N LYS A 158 -7.24 10.23 6.22
CA LYS A 158 -6.09 10.57 7.08
C LYS A 158 -5.53 9.35 7.82
N PRO A 159 -5.11 8.32 7.08
CA PRO A 159 -4.59 7.10 7.67
C PRO A 159 -3.22 7.33 8.33
N ASP A 160 -2.85 6.42 9.23
CA ASP A 160 -1.51 6.37 9.81
C ASP A 160 -0.55 5.57 8.91
N VAL A 161 -1.08 4.59 8.15
CA VAL A 161 -0.33 3.75 7.20
C VAL A 161 -1.13 3.58 5.91
N ILE A 162 -0.46 3.69 4.77
CA ILE A 162 -1.04 3.40 3.45
C ILE A 162 -0.36 2.17 2.85
N LEU A 163 -1.16 1.19 2.48
CA LEU A 163 -0.73 -0.02 1.78
C LEU A 163 -1.04 0.13 0.29
N PHE A 164 -0.05 -0.03 -0.57
CA PHE A 164 -0.22 -0.03 -2.03
C PHE A 164 0.02 -1.44 -2.58
N ASP A 165 -1.01 -2.08 -3.11
CA ASP A 165 -0.93 -3.40 -3.74
C ASP A 165 -0.82 -3.25 -5.25
N GLU A 166 0.39 -3.23 -5.78
CA GLU A 166 0.70 -3.09 -7.20
C GLU A 166 -0.08 -1.96 -7.90
N PRO A 167 0.08 -0.70 -7.48
CA PRO A 167 -0.79 0.42 -7.88
C PRO A 167 -0.75 0.76 -9.37
N THR A 168 0.20 0.21 -10.13
CA THR A 168 0.39 0.47 -11.56
C THR A 168 0.11 -0.72 -12.47
N SER A 169 -0.03 -1.95 -11.92
CA SER A 169 -0.11 -3.19 -12.72
C SER A 169 -1.35 -3.29 -13.63
N ALA A 170 -2.43 -2.54 -13.33
CA ALA A 170 -3.64 -2.50 -14.14
C ALA A 170 -3.69 -1.29 -15.11
N LEU A 171 -2.57 -0.59 -15.30
CA LEU A 171 -2.49 0.63 -16.10
C LEU A 171 -1.80 0.40 -17.43
N ASP A 172 -2.20 1.19 -18.43
CA ASP A 172 -1.41 1.32 -19.66
C ASP A 172 -0.05 1.96 -19.34
N PRO A 173 1.05 1.53 -20.00
CA PRO A 173 2.40 2.04 -19.70
C PRO A 173 2.52 3.58 -19.73
N GLN A 174 1.75 4.25 -20.60
CA GLN A 174 1.74 5.71 -20.71
C GLN A 174 1.20 6.42 -19.45
N MET A 175 0.40 5.70 -18.62
CA MET A 175 -0.22 6.27 -17.41
C MET A 175 0.55 5.93 -16.13
N VAL A 176 1.52 5.02 -16.19
CA VAL A 176 2.27 4.55 -15.03
C VAL A 176 3.02 5.72 -14.37
N GLY A 177 3.75 6.51 -15.17
CA GLY A 177 4.55 7.63 -14.67
C GLY A 177 3.75 8.64 -13.85
N GLU A 178 2.56 9.05 -14.33
CA GLU A 178 1.70 10.00 -13.61
C GLU A 178 1.27 9.49 -12.22
N VAL A 179 0.98 8.19 -12.09
CA VAL A 179 0.58 7.59 -10.81
C VAL A 179 1.77 7.46 -9.87
N LEU A 180 2.94 7.07 -10.38
CA LEU A 180 4.18 6.98 -9.59
C LEU A 180 4.60 8.34 -9.04
N GLU A 181 4.51 9.42 -9.84
CA GLU A 181 4.79 10.78 -9.38
C GLU A 181 3.83 11.23 -8.26
N VAL A 182 2.55 10.87 -8.35
CA VAL A 182 1.60 11.12 -7.25
C VAL A 182 2.02 10.37 -5.99
N ILE A 183 2.38 9.09 -6.08
CA ILE A 183 2.80 8.30 -4.91
C ILE A 183 4.10 8.89 -4.31
N LYS A 184 5.04 9.31 -5.15
CA LYS A 184 6.28 9.97 -4.72
C LYS A 184 6.00 11.27 -3.95
N SER A 185 5.10 12.12 -4.47
CA SER A 185 4.71 13.36 -3.79
C SER A 185 4.04 13.12 -2.42
N ILE A 186 3.38 11.97 -2.25
CA ILE A 186 2.79 11.56 -0.98
C ILE A 186 3.87 11.08 0.01
N ALA A 187 4.89 10.36 -0.49
CA ALA A 187 6.04 9.95 0.32
C ALA A 187 6.77 11.14 0.93
N GLU A 188 6.94 12.22 0.17
CA GLU A 188 7.56 13.46 0.63
C GLU A 188 6.78 14.18 1.76
N LEU A 189 5.51 13.83 1.97
CA LEU A 189 4.71 14.32 3.11
C LEU A 189 5.02 13.61 4.43
N GLY A 190 5.92 12.63 4.44
CA GLY A 190 6.29 11.85 5.64
C GLY A 190 5.24 10.85 6.10
N LEU A 191 4.34 10.41 5.21
CA LEU A 191 3.37 9.38 5.50
C LEU A 191 4.03 7.99 5.51
N THR A 192 3.63 7.14 6.45
CA THR A 192 4.09 5.75 6.49
C THR A 192 3.44 4.96 5.37
N MET A 193 4.25 4.30 4.54
CA MET A 193 3.76 3.58 3.37
C MET A 193 4.41 2.21 3.22
N ILE A 194 3.62 1.23 2.78
CA ILE A 194 4.10 -0.08 2.34
C ILE A 194 3.64 -0.26 0.90
N ILE A 195 4.59 -0.43 -0.02
CA ILE A 195 4.33 -0.44 -1.45
C ILE A 195 4.81 -1.77 -2.05
N VAL A 196 3.90 -2.60 -2.51
CA VAL A 196 4.21 -3.73 -3.39
C VAL A 196 4.28 -3.22 -4.81
N THR A 197 5.42 -3.37 -5.48
CA THR A 197 5.61 -2.87 -6.84
C THR A 197 6.56 -3.74 -7.66
N HIS A 198 6.39 -3.68 -8.99
CA HIS A 198 7.32 -4.22 -9.98
C HIS A 198 8.17 -3.12 -10.65
N GLU A 199 7.98 -1.87 -10.27
CA GLU A 199 8.72 -0.70 -10.77
C GLU A 199 10.01 -0.52 -9.97
N MET A 200 11.10 -1.19 -10.37
CA MET A 200 12.35 -1.26 -9.59
C MET A 200 13.03 0.10 -9.43
N ALA A 201 13.04 0.93 -10.49
CA ALA A 201 13.60 2.28 -10.42
C ALA A 201 12.83 3.14 -9.40
N PHE A 202 11.48 3.08 -9.44
CA PHE A 202 10.64 3.76 -8.47
C PHE A 202 10.87 3.25 -7.05
N ALA A 203 10.93 1.92 -6.83
CA ALA A 203 11.19 1.34 -5.52
C ALA A 203 12.52 1.84 -4.93
N ARG A 204 13.59 1.88 -5.75
CA ARG A 204 14.90 2.40 -5.35
C ARG A 204 14.85 3.88 -4.95
N ASP A 205 14.11 4.69 -5.72
CA ASP A 205 14.17 6.15 -5.59
C ASP A 205 13.21 6.71 -4.52
N VAL A 206 12.12 5.97 -4.16
CA VAL A 206 11.10 6.44 -3.22
C VAL A 206 11.23 5.86 -1.83
N SER A 207 11.80 4.66 -1.68
CA SER A 207 11.83 3.98 -0.39
C SER A 207 13.07 4.34 0.44
N ASN A 208 12.92 4.23 1.76
CA ASN A 208 14.03 4.19 2.70
C ASN A 208 14.32 2.77 3.23
N HIS A 209 13.39 1.84 2.99
CA HIS A 209 13.51 0.43 3.34
C HIS A 209 12.99 -0.46 2.21
N VAL A 210 13.71 -1.51 1.86
CA VAL A 210 13.33 -2.48 0.83
C VAL A 210 13.32 -3.89 1.43
N VAL A 211 12.25 -4.62 1.15
CA VAL A 211 12.07 -6.02 1.57
C VAL A 211 11.95 -6.89 0.32
N PHE A 212 12.84 -7.87 0.15
CA PHE A 212 12.75 -8.84 -0.91
C PHE A 212 12.09 -10.13 -0.43
N MET A 213 10.97 -10.49 -1.06
CA MET A 213 10.22 -11.71 -0.76
C MET A 213 10.40 -12.77 -1.85
N HIS A 214 10.65 -14.00 -1.42
CA HIS A 214 10.72 -15.18 -2.27
C HIS A 214 10.11 -16.39 -1.56
N ASP A 215 9.31 -17.19 -2.25
CA ASP A 215 8.69 -18.43 -1.73
C ASP A 215 8.03 -18.30 -0.33
N GLY A 216 7.35 -17.18 -0.09
CA GLY A 216 6.63 -16.96 1.15
C GLY A 216 7.48 -16.55 2.36
N VAL A 217 8.76 -16.23 2.15
CA VAL A 217 9.67 -15.72 3.19
C VAL A 217 10.29 -14.38 2.78
N ILE A 218 10.76 -13.61 3.76
CA ILE A 218 11.65 -12.48 3.54
C ILE A 218 13.06 -13.06 3.44
N CYS A 219 13.67 -12.98 2.24
CA CYS A 219 15.03 -13.43 2.00
C CYS A 219 16.06 -12.38 2.37
N GLU A 220 15.71 -11.11 2.14
CA GLU A 220 16.62 -10.01 2.40
C GLU A 220 15.83 -8.72 2.64
N GLU A 221 16.32 -7.88 3.53
CA GLU A 221 15.82 -6.53 3.77
C GLU A 221 16.98 -5.58 4.07
N GLY A 222 16.79 -4.30 3.76
CA GLY A 222 17.80 -3.28 3.98
C GLY A 222 17.45 -1.95 3.30
N THR A 223 18.42 -1.05 3.25
CA THR A 223 18.29 0.19 2.50
C THR A 223 18.24 -0.07 0.99
N PRO A 224 17.65 0.85 0.18
CA PRO A 224 17.68 0.71 -1.28
C PRO A 224 19.11 0.54 -1.82
N GLN A 225 20.08 1.26 -1.27
CA GLN A 225 21.48 1.13 -1.66
C GLN A 225 22.01 -0.30 -1.46
N GLU A 226 21.73 -0.93 -0.31
CA GLU A 226 22.19 -2.29 -0.03
C GLU A 226 21.52 -3.29 -0.98
N ILE A 227 20.19 -3.24 -1.12
CA ILE A 227 19.43 -4.23 -1.88
C ILE A 227 19.70 -4.13 -3.38
N PHE A 228 19.71 -2.91 -3.96
CA PHE A 228 19.83 -2.73 -5.40
C PHE A 228 21.27 -2.74 -5.92
N THR A 229 22.27 -2.44 -5.09
CA THR A 229 23.68 -2.39 -5.56
C THR A 229 24.57 -3.50 -5.03
N ALA A 230 24.28 -4.03 -3.84
CA ALA A 230 25.10 -5.04 -3.17
C ALA A 230 24.26 -6.12 -2.47
N PRO A 231 23.27 -6.73 -3.17
CA PRO A 231 22.43 -7.77 -2.55
C PRO A 231 23.29 -8.97 -2.08
N LYS A 232 22.96 -9.50 -0.91
CA LYS A 232 23.69 -10.62 -0.28
C LYS A 232 23.05 -11.96 -0.65
N CYS A 233 21.71 -12.01 -0.66
CA CYS A 233 20.93 -13.21 -0.95
C CYS A 233 21.05 -13.59 -2.44
N PRO A 234 21.36 -14.86 -2.80
CA PRO A 234 21.44 -15.31 -4.19
C PRO A 234 20.15 -15.09 -4.97
N GLU A 235 19.01 -15.31 -4.33
CA GLU A 235 17.68 -15.13 -4.91
C GLU A 235 17.41 -13.65 -5.25
N THR A 236 17.84 -12.71 -4.37
CA THR A 236 17.76 -11.26 -4.63
C THR A 236 18.62 -10.88 -5.83
N LYS A 237 19.85 -11.38 -5.91
CA LYS A 237 20.76 -11.16 -7.05
C LYS A 237 20.14 -11.65 -8.35
N ALA A 238 19.65 -12.88 -8.36
CA ALA A 238 19.03 -13.49 -9.54
C ALA A 238 17.78 -12.75 -9.99
N PHE A 239 16.97 -12.25 -9.04
CA PHE A 239 15.79 -11.44 -9.33
C PHE A 239 16.18 -10.10 -9.96
N LEU A 240 17.08 -9.34 -9.33
CA LEU A 240 17.46 -8.00 -9.79
C LEU A 240 18.21 -8.03 -11.14
N THR A 241 19.05 -9.03 -11.39
CA THR A 241 19.75 -9.18 -12.68
C THR A 241 18.79 -9.21 -13.88
N ARG A 242 17.61 -9.77 -13.72
CA ARG A 242 16.57 -9.81 -14.79
C ARG A 242 16.01 -8.43 -15.12
N PHE A 243 16.01 -7.49 -14.15
CA PHE A 243 15.50 -6.13 -14.34
C PHE A 243 16.58 -5.14 -14.73
N MET A 244 17.86 -5.42 -14.45
CA MET A 244 18.98 -4.54 -14.83
C MET A 244 19.44 -4.76 -16.28
N ASN A 245 19.04 -5.86 -16.91
CA ASN A 245 19.42 -6.24 -18.28
C ASN A 245 18.31 -5.95 -19.31
N ASN A 246 17.21 -5.33 -18.91
CA ASN A 246 16.13 -4.81 -19.74
C ASN A 246 16.08 -3.27 -19.67
#